data_989a7d9528b8d0ef642cc85df742cd0a
#
_entry.id   989a7d9528b8d0ef642cc85df742cd0a
#
_cell.length_a   1.000
_cell.length_b   1.000
_cell.length_c   1.000
_cell.angle_alpha   90.00
_cell.angle_beta   90.00
_cell.angle_gamma   90.00
#
_symmetry.space_group_name_H-M   'P 1'
#
loop_
_entity.id
_entity.type
_entity.pdbx_description
1 polymer ?
#
loop_
_entity_poly.entity_id
_entity_poly.type
_entity_poly.pdbx_seq_one_letter_code
_entity_poly.pdbx_strand_id
1 'polypeptide(L)'
;MAYNLKNRSFLKLLDFTPKEIKFLLDLATDLKKAKYTGTEHQRLKGKNIVLLFAKDSTRTRCAFEVAALDQGAHITYLGPSGSQMGKKESMKDTARVLGRMYDGIEYRGYDQYIVEELSKYAGVPVWNGLTTEFHPTQILADFMTITEHSDKPLNKVSFAYMGDARNNMGNSLLVGAVKMGMDFRAVAPKQCWPDEELVSTCRVIAKETGATIMLTDDVEEGVKGVDFLYTDVWVSMGEPAEVWDERIKLLRPYQVNMDVVRKTGNPNVKFMHCLPAFHNRETTLGEEIFQKYGLDGLEVTEDVFESPMSIVFDEAENRLHTIKAVMVATLGQ
;
A
#
# COMPACT_ATOMS: atom_id res chain seq x y z
N MET A 1 -5.23 -21.66 -12.66
CA MET A 1 -4.36 -22.64 -11.94
C MET A 1 -4.35 -22.20 -10.49
N ALA A 2 -4.75 -23.05 -9.55
CA ALA A 2 -4.73 -22.71 -8.13
C ALA A 2 -3.30 -22.83 -7.60
N TYR A 3 -2.84 -21.82 -6.85
CA TYR A 3 -1.56 -21.83 -6.16
C TYR A 3 -1.78 -22.20 -4.70
N ASN A 4 -0.90 -23.03 -4.15
CA ASN A 4 -0.93 -23.34 -2.73
C ASN A 4 -0.06 -22.32 -1.97
N LEU A 5 -0.71 -21.31 -1.40
CA LEU A 5 -0.06 -20.32 -0.52
C LEU A 5 -0.29 -20.63 0.97
N LYS A 6 -0.84 -21.79 1.31
CA LYS A 6 -1.15 -22.16 2.69
C LYS A 6 0.09 -22.07 3.58
N ASN A 7 -0.08 -21.44 4.73
CA ASN A 7 0.96 -21.15 5.73
C ASN A 7 2.10 -20.22 5.25
N ARG A 8 2.00 -19.60 4.08
CA ARG A 8 2.97 -18.59 3.67
C ARG A 8 2.65 -17.25 4.33
N SER A 9 3.69 -16.58 4.80
CA SER A 9 3.61 -15.18 5.22
C SER A 9 3.57 -14.26 4.01
N PHE A 10 2.98 -13.07 4.19
CA PHE A 10 2.86 -12.03 3.16
C PHE A 10 3.56 -10.76 3.64
N LEU A 11 4.87 -10.67 3.41
CA LEU A 11 5.73 -9.64 4.00
C LEU A 11 6.09 -8.53 3.00
N LYS A 12 6.37 -8.90 1.75
CA LYS A 12 6.68 -7.99 0.63
C LYS A 12 6.40 -8.68 -0.70
N LEU A 13 6.09 -7.92 -1.74
CA LEU A 13 5.80 -8.49 -3.07
C LEU A 13 7.03 -9.10 -3.76
N LEU A 14 8.25 -8.77 -3.32
CA LEU A 14 9.48 -9.44 -3.78
C LEU A 14 9.44 -10.95 -3.55
N ASP A 15 8.77 -11.42 -2.49
CA ASP A 15 8.68 -12.82 -2.10
C ASP A 15 7.70 -13.63 -2.96
N PHE A 16 6.97 -12.98 -3.88
CA PHE A 16 5.93 -13.58 -4.70
C PHE A 16 6.26 -13.51 -6.18
N THR A 17 5.88 -14.55 -6.91
CA THR A 17 5.95 -14.56 -8.37
C THR A 17 4.81 -13.73 -8.97
N PRO A 18 4.96 -13.23 -10.22
CA PRO A 18 3.86 -12.54 -10.93
C PRO A 18 2.56 -13.33 -10.97
N LYS A 19 2.66 -14.65 -11.12
CA LYS A 19 1.50 -15.55 -11.17
C LYS A 19 0.79 -15.69 -9.83
N GLU A 20 1.53 -15.69 -8.72
CA GLU A 20 0.96 -15.71 -7.36
C GLU A 20 0.28 -14.38 -7.03
N ILE A 21 0.88 -13.25 -7.44
CA ILE A 21 0.25 -11.93 -7.28
C ILE A 21 -1.06 -11.87 -8.08
N LYS A 22 -1.03 -12.30 -9.34
CA LYS A 22 -2.25 -12.38 -10.16
C LYS A 22 -3.32 -13.27 -9.53
N PHE A 23 -2.95 -14.43 -8.99
CA PHE A 23 -3.87 -15.32 -8.28
C PHE A 23 -4.55 -14.63 -7.09
N LEU A 24 -3.79 -13.84 -6.30
CA LEU A 24 -4.35 -13.07 -5.18
C LEU A 24 -5.33 -11.98 -5.66
N LEU A 25 -5.02 -11.30 -6.76
CA LEU A 25 -5.92 -10.30 -7.37
C LEU A 25 -7.20 -10.93 -7.90
N ASP A 26 -7.09 -12.05 -8.61
CA ASP A 26 -8.24 -12.79 -9.13
C ASP A 26 -9.14 -13.29 -7.97
N LEU A 27 -8.54 -13.83 -6.91
CA LEU A 27 -9.26 -14.26 -5.70
C LEU A 27 -9.94 -13.08 -4.99
N ALA A 28 -9.29 -11.92 -4.93
CA ALA A 28 -9.87 -10.71 -4.32
C ALA A 28 -11.12 -10.25 -5.10
N THR A 29 -11.05 -10.28 -6.43
CA THR A 29 -12.17 -9.96 -7.32
C THR A 29 -13.35 -10.92 -7.11
N ASP A 30 -13.09 -12.22 -7.02
CA ASP A 30 -14.10 -13.24 -6.76
C ASP A 30 -14.76 -13.05 -5.37
N LEU A 31 -13.97 -12.77 -4.34
CA LEU A 31 -14.45 -12.52 -2.97
C LEU A 31 -15.26 -11.22 -2.89
N LYS A 32 -14.83 -10.14 -3.57
CA LYS A 32 -15.60 -8.88 -3.67
C LYS A 32 -16.97 -9.15 -4.31
N LYS A 33 -16.99 -9.84 -5.43
CA LYS A 33 -18.23 -10.22 -6.12
C LYS A 33 -19.14 -11.07 -5.22
N ALA A 34 -18.58 -12.09 -4.56
CA ALA A 34 -19.34 -12.96 -3.66
C ALA A 34 -19.97 -12.19 -2.49
N LYS A 35 -19.24 -11.23 -1.89
CA LYS A 35 -19.76 -10.36 -0.84
C LYS A 35 -20.98 -9.56 -1.32
N TYR A 36 -20.88 -8.88 -2.46
CA TYR A 36 -21.97 -8.03 -2.98
C TYR A 36 -23.17 -8.81 -3.53
N THR A 37 -22.97 -10.05 -3.95
CA THR A 37 -24.08 -10.93 -4.38
C THR A 37 -24.67 -11.77 -3.25
N GLY A 38 -24.16 -11.67 -2.03
CA GLY A 38 -24.63 -12.44 -0.88
C GLY A 38 -24.30 -13.94 -0.97
N THR A 39 -23.29 -14.31 -1.76
CA THR A 39 -22.88 -15.72 -1.99
C THR A 39 -21.53 -16.05 -1.32
N GLU A 40 -21.04 -15.18 -0.47
CA GLU A 40 -19.75 -15.35 0.20
C GLU A 40 -19.76 -16.53 1.19
N HIS A 41 -18.80 -17.43 1.07
CA HIS A 41 -18.60 -18.54 2.01
C HIS A 41 -17.50 -18.22 3.01
N GLN A 42 -17.73 -18.54 4.29
CA GLN A 42 -16.78 -18.35 5.38
C GLN A 42 -15.67 -19.41 5.37
N ARG A 43 -14.53 -19.08 4.79
CA ARG A 43 -13.35 -19.97 4.66
C ARG A 43 -12.39 -19.92 5.85
N LEU A 44 -12.60 -18.98 6.78
CA LEU A 44 -11.78 -18.81 8.00
C LEU A 44 -12.58 -19.07 9.27
N LYS A 45 -13.67 -19.79 9.17
CA LYS A 45 -14.55 -20.10 10.32
C LYS A 45 -13.75 -20.77 11.44
N GLY A 46 -13.85 -20.20 12.65
CA GLY A 46 -13.18 -20.68 13.85
C GLY A 46 -11.69 -20.36 13.94
N LYS A 47 -11.14 -19.58 13.01
CA LYS A 47 -9.77 -19.05 13.11
C LYS A 47 -9.70 -17.86 14.02
N ASN A 48 -8.60 -17.75 14.76
CA ASN A 48 -8.28 -16.63 15.64
C ASN A 48 -7.09 -15.87 15.06
N ILE A 49 -7.24 -14.58 14.85
CA ILE A 49 -6.23 -13.73 14.24
C ILE A 49 -5.91 -12.59 15.20
N VAL A 50 -4.63 -12.29 15.39
CA VAL A 50 -4.20 -11.10 16.13
C VAL A 50 -3.73 -10.01 15.16
N LEU A 51 -4.20 -8.78 15.43
CA LEU A 51 -3.73 -7.56 14.78
C LEU A 51 -2.78 -6.86 15.74
N LEU A 52 -1.50 -6.83 15.40
CA LEU A 52 -0.43 -6.31 16.23
C LEU A 52 0.07 -4.98 15.68
N PHE A 53 -0.35 -3.88 16.31
CA PHE A 53 -0.07 -2.52 15.86
C PHE A 53 0.95 -1.84 16.76
N ALA A 54 2.12 -1.53 16.23
CA ALA A 54 3.08 -0.62 16.85
C ALA A 54 2.83 0.85 16.41
N LYS A 55 2.05 1.04 15.31
CA LYS A 55 1.65 2.33 14.76
C LYS A 55 0.17 2.28 14.38
N ASP A 56 -0.61 3.25 14.86
CA ASP A 56 -2.05 3.30 14.63
C ASP A 56 -2.43 3.41 13.13
N SER A 57 -3.59 2.87 12.79
CA SER A 57 -4.21 3.00 11.47
C SER A 57 -5.69 2.66 11.50
N THR A 58 -6.53 3.57 11.03
CA THR A 58 -7.96 3.33 10.84
C THR A 58 -8.20 2.32 9.71
N ARG A 59 -7.69 2.60 8.52
CA ARG A 59 -7.97 1.79 7.30
C ARG A 59 -7.44 0.36 7.40
N THR A 60 -6.19 0.17 7.79
CA THR A 60 -5.60 -1.17 7.90
C THR A 60 -6.34 -2.00 8.93
N ARG A 61 -6.63 -1.41 10.11
CA ARG A 61 -7.41 -2.08 11.15
C ARG A 61 -8.79 -2.49 10.64
N CYS A 62 -9.59 -1.54 10.15
CA CYS A 62 -10.93 -1.82 9.65
C CYS A 62 -10.93 -2.86 8.53
N ALA A 63 -9.98 -2.78 7.58
CA ALA A 63 -9.89 -3.73 6.47
C ALA A 63 -9.62 -5.17 6.95
N PHE A 64 -8.67 -5.37 7.87
CA PHE A 64 -8.41 -6.69 8.45
C PHE A 64 -9.58 -7.19 9.31
N GLU A 65 -10.14 -6.34 10.18
CA GLU A 65 -11.27 -6.72 11.05
C GLU A 65 -12.49 -7.16 10.21
N VAL A 66 -12.91 -6.33 9.25
CA VAL A 66 -14.09 -6.66 8.41
C VAL A 66 -13.82 -7.86 7.51
N ALA A 67 -12.61 -7.97 6.91
CA ALA A 67 -12.25 -9.12 6.10
C ALA A 67 -12.29 -10.44 6.89
N ALA A 68 -11.80 -10.43 8.12
CA ALA A 68 -11.83 -11.60 9.00
C ALA A 68 -13.25 -11.96 9.43
N LEU A 69 -14.06 -10.97 9.83
CA LEU A 69 -15.46 -11.17 10.23
C LEU A 69 -16.30 -11.74 9.07
N ASP A 70 -16.16 -11.19 7.87
CA ASP A 70 -16.85 -11.70 6.67
C ASP A 70 -16.54 -13.20 6.44
N GLN A 71 -15.31 -13.61 6.75
CA GLN A 71 -14.85 -14.99 6.56
C GLN A 71 -15.01 -15.89 7.80
N GLY A 72 -15.67 -15.39 8.86
CA GLY A 72 -16.00 -16.16 10.08
C GLY A 72 -14.84 -16.36 11.06
N ALA A 73 -13.78 -15.54 10.96
CA ALA A 73 -12.68 -15.53 11.91
C ALA A 73 -12.95 -14.56 13.09
N HIS A 74 -12.23 -14.77 14.19
CA HIS A 74 -12.22 -13.89 15.35
C HIS A 74 -10.95 -13.02 15.34
N ILE A 75 -11.08 -11.78 15.82
CA ILE A 75 -9.98 -10.81 15.87
C ILE A 75 -9.67 -10.42 17.32
N THR A 76 -8.39 -10.34 17.63
CA THR A 76 -7.87 -9.62 18.78
C THR A 76 -7.00 -8.46 18.27
N TYR A 77 -7.31 -7.24 18.71
CA TYR A 77 -6.52 -6.06 18.41
C TYR A 77 -5.59 -5.72 19.56
N LEU A 78 -4.30 -5.64 19.29
CA LEU A 78 -3.26 -5.19 20.20
C LEU A 78 -2.63 -3.90 19.65
N GLY A 79 -3.08 -2.77 20.16
CA GLY A 79 -2.57 -1.44 19.78
C GLY A 79 -1.27 -1.06 20.50
N PRO A 80 -0.71 0.13 20.19
CA PRO A 80 0.59 0.58 20.69
C PRO A 80 0.70 0.65 22.22
N SER A 81 -0.41 0.88 22.90
CA SER A 81 -0.49 0.91 24.39
C SER A 81 -0.88 -0.44 25.01
N GLY A 82 -1.34 -1.40 24.22
CA GLY A 82 -1.91 -2.66 24.67
C GLY A 82 -0.94 -3.83 24.74
N SER A 83 0.34 -3.66 24.36
CA SER A 83 1.32 -4.74 24.33
C SER A 83 2.62 -4.40 25.06
N GLN A 84 3.37 -5.43 25.47
CA GLN A 84 4.71 -5.31 26.04
C GLN A 84 5.81 -5.48 24.96
N MET A 85 5.41 -5.63 23.71
CA MET A 85 6.25 -5.85 22.55
C MET A 85 7.34 -4.77 22.43
N GLY A 86 8.59 -5.20 22.30
CA GLY A 86 9.75 -4.31 22.17
C GLY A 86 10.11 -3.52 23.44
N LYS A 87 9.34 -3.67 24.52
CA LYS A 87 9.61 -2.99 25.82
C LYS A 87 10.15 -3.96 26.86
N LYS A 88 9.37 -4.97 27.22
CA LYS A 88 9.74 -6.00 28.21
C LYS A 88 9.85 -7.39 27.60
N GLU A 89 9.43 -7.56 26.36
CA GLU A 89 9.44 -8.84 25.64
C GLU A 89 10.09 -8.65 24.27
N SER A 90 10.96 -9.59 23.89
CA SER A 90 11.58 -9.58 22.57
C SER A 90 10.56 -9.90 21.47
N MET A 91 10.78 -9.42 20.23
CA MET A 91 9.91 -9.75 19.09
C MET A 91 9.85 -11.26 18.85
N LYS A 92 10.95 -11.95 19.06
CA LYS A 92 11.07 -13.41 18.94
C LYS A 92 10.19 -14.15 19.95
N ASP A 93 10.14 -13.68 21.20
CA ASP A 93 9.32 -14.31 22.22
C ASP A 93 7.85 -13.97 22.03
N THR A 94 7.53 -12.72 21.69
CA THR A 94 6.19 -12.31 21.28
C THR A 94 5.68 -13.18 20.11
N ALA A 95 6.49 -13.40 19.08
CA ALA A 95 6.14 -14.26 17.95
C ALA A 95 5.79 -15.69 18.38
N ARG A 96 6.62 -16.28 19.25
CA ARG A 96 6.41 -17.65 19.77
C ARG A 96 5.14 -17.78 20.61
N VAL A 97 4.87 -16.78 21.45
CA VAL A 97 3.65 -16.75 22.28
C VAL A 97 2.41 -16.60 21.41
N LEU A 98 2.38 -15.60 20.53
CA LEU A 98 1.23 -15.34 19.66
C LEU A 98 0.98 -16.49 18.70
N GLY A 99 2.02 -17.08 18.11
CA GLY A 99 1.90 -18.21 17.19
C GLY A 99 1.39 -19.51 17.84
N ARG A 100 1.35 -19.59 19.18
CA ARG A 100 0.71 -20.71 19.93
C ARG A 100 -0.74 -20.44 20.31
N MET A 101 -1.17 -19.18 20.23
CA MET A 101 -2.52 -18.75 20.60
C MET A 101 -3.38 -18.45 19.40
N TYR A 102 -2.77 -17.98 18.29
CA TYR A 102 -3.45 -17.51 17.10
C TYR A 102 -3.08 -18.32 15.88
N ASP A 103 -3.98 -18.36 14.91
CA ASP A 103 -3.78 -19.03 13.61
C ASP A 103 -3.06 -18.13 12.59
N GLY A 104 -3.07 -16.81 12.80
CA GLY A 104 -2.39 -15.84 11.95
C GLY A 104 -2.13 -14.53 12.68
N ILE A 105 -1.11 -13.79 12.24
CA ILE A 105 -0.67 -12.54 12.85
C ILE A 105 -0.58 -11.46 11.78
N GLU A 106 -1.28 -10.34 11.95
CA GLU A 106 -0.99 -9.12 11.21
C GLU A 106 -0.04 -8.24 12.03
N TYR A 107 0.93 -7.65 11.38
CA TYR A 107 1.81 -6.66 11.99
C TYR A 107 1.81 -5.36 11.19
N ARG A 108 1.61 -4.25 11.91
CA ARG A 108 1.80 -2.89 11.39
C ARG A 108 2.73 -2.11 12.31
N GLY A 109 3.85 -1.64 11.78
CA GLY A 109 4.84 -0.96 12.59
C GLY A 109 5.91 -0.21 11.82
N TYR A 110 7.14 -0.41 12.26
CA TYR A 110 8.30 0.32 11.76
C TYR A 110 9.16 -0.59 10.84
N ASP A 111 10.29 -1.08 11.33
CA ASP A 111 11.30 -1.75 10.52
C ASP A 111 10.82 -3.08 9.92
N GLN A 112 11.17 -3.34 8.68
CA GLN A 112 10.82 -4.57 7.95
C GLN A 112 11.38 -5.81 8.66
N TYR A 113 12.58 -5.72 9.26
CA TYR A 113 13.17 -6.86 9.96
C TYR A 113 12.29 -7.38 11.09
N ILE A 114 11.46 -6.53 11.71
CA ILE A 114 10.55 -6.91 12.80
C ILE A 114 9.48 -7.88 12.29
N VAL A 115 8.83 -7.57 11.18
CA VAL A 115 7.82 -8.46 10.59
C VAL A 115 8.44 -9.75 10.04
N GLU A 116 9.68 -9.67 9.55
CA GLU A 116 10.44 -10.84 9.12
C GLU A 116 10.83 -11.74 10.31
N GLU A 117 11.22 -11.16 11.44
CA GLU A 117 11.50 -11.91 12.68
C GLU A 117 10.22 -12.54 13.24
N LEU A 118 9.09 -11.81 13.27
CA LEU A 118 7.79 -12.39 13.61
C LEU A 118 7.47 -13.60 12.75
N SER A 119 7.58 -13.47 11.44
CA SER A 119 7.33 -14.56 10.48
C SER A 119 8.22 -15.78 10.72
N LYS A 120 9.48 -15.55 11.04
CA LYS A 120 10.46 -16.61 11.28
C LYS A 120 10.15 -17.46 12.51
N TYR A 121 9.56 -16.87 13.56
CA TYR A 121 9.40 -17.54 14.86
C TYR A 121 7.96 -17.84 15.25
N ALA A 122 6.97 -17.29 14.56
CA ALA A 122 5.56 -17.49 14.90
C ALA A 122 5.04 -18.91 14.61
N GLY A 123 5.53 -19.57 13.56
CA GLY A 123 5.00 -20.86 13.12
C GLY A 123 3.61 -20.80 12.48
N VAL A 124 3.05 -19.62 12.30
CA VAL A 124 1.79 -19.32 11.62
C VAL A 124 2.02 -18.22 10.59
N PRO A 125 1.11 -18.02 9.60
CA PRO A 125 1.23 -16.93 8.64
C PRO A 125 1.30 -15.56 9.31
N VAL A 126 2.21 -14.73 8.86
CA VAL A 126 2.35 -13.32 9.26
C VAL A 126 2.10 -12.44 8.05
N TRP A 127 1.27 -11.40 8.22
CA TRP A 127 0.92 -10.45 7.17
C TRP A 127 1.42 -9.06 7.51
N ASN A 128 2.15 -8.45 6.58
CA ASN A 128 2.64 -7.09 6.72
C ASN A 128 1.55 -6.08 6.38
N GLY A 129 0.96 -5.46 7.41
CA GLY A 129 -0.01 -4.38 7.27
C GLY A 129 0.63 -3.05 6.88
N LEU A 130 1.87 -2.82 7.24
CA LEU A 130 2.78 -1.75 6.83
C LEU A 130 4.08 -1.80 7.65
N THR A 131 5.20 -1.60 6.99
CA THR A 131 6.48 -1.23 7.59
C THR A 131 7.01 0.07 6.97
N THR A 132 8.16 0.55 7.42
CA THR A 132 8.84 1.72 6.84
C THR A 132 9.31 1.45 5.40
N GLU A 133 9.64 0.19 5.09
CA GLU A 133 10.18 -0.20 3.80
C GLU A 133 9.12 -0.69 2.81
N PHE A 134 8.04 -1.38 3.29
CA PHE A 134 7.04 -1.97 2.41
C PHE A 134 5.59 -1.90 2.95
N HIS A 135 4.65 -1.79 2.00
CA HIS A 135 3.21 -1.85 2.25
C HIS A 135 2.49 -2.76 1.23
N PRO A 136 2.78 -4.09 1.23
CA PRO A 136 2.35 -4.99 0.15
C PRO A 136 0.83 -5.11 0.03
N THR A 137 0.09 -4.98 1.13
CA THR A 137 -1.39 -5.06 1.11
C THR A 137 -2.03 -3.86 0.41
N GLN A 138 -1.37 -2.68 0.42
CA GLN A 138 -1.83 -1.53 -0.35
C GLN A 138 -1.68 -1.79 -1.84
N ILE A 139 -0.54 -2.31 -2.27
CA ILE A 139 -0.26 -2.50 -3.70
C ILE A 139 -1.23 -3.50 -4.36
N LEU A 140 -1.67 -4.53 -3.64
CA LEU A 140 -2.73 -5.40 -4.16
C LEU A 140 -4.04 -4.62 -4.37
N ALA A 141 -4.39 -3.73 -3.44
CA ALA A 141 -5.59 -2.89 -3.59
C ALA A 141 -5.45 -1.92 -4.75
N ASP A 142 -4.29 -1.29 -4.90
CA ASP A 142 -4.00 -0.38 -6.01
C ASP A 142 -4.16 -1.09 -7.36
N PHE A 143 -3.59 -2.27 -7.51
CA PHE A 143 -3.68 -3.03 -8.77
C PHE A 143 -5.08 -3.58 -9.04
N MET A 144 -5.82 -3.95 -8.02
CA MET A 144 -7.23 -4.30 -8.16
C MET A 144 -8.04 -3.09 -8.65
N THR A 145 -7.82 -1.91 -8.05
CA THR A 145 -8.47 -0.65 -8.44
C THR A 145 -8.11 -0.23 -9.84
N ILE A 146 -6.82 -0.31 -10.21
CA ILE A 146 -6.37 -0.07 -11.58
C ILE A 146 -7.10 -0.99 -12.57
N THR A 147 -7.25 -2.26 -12.23
CA THR A 147 -7.96 -3.24 -13.09
C THR A 147 -9.46 -2.92 -13.22
N GLU A 148 -10.08 -2.38 -12.18
CA GLU A 148 -11.50 -1.97 -12.19
C GLU A 148 -11.75 -0.68 -12.99
N HIS A 149 -10.75 0.19 -13.11
CA HIS A 149 -10.83 1.52 -13.74
C HIS A 149 -10.08 1.63 -15.08
N SER A 150 -9.60 0.51 -15.63
CA SER A 150 -8.88 0.48 -16.91
C SER A 150 -9.27 -0.73 -17.74
N ASP A 151 -9.50 -0.52 -19.03
CA ASP A 151 -9.70 -1.61 -20.00
C ASP A 151 -8.37 -2.27 -20.42
N LYS A 152 -7.23 -1.72 -19.98
CA LYS A 152 -5.90 -2.26 -20.29
C LYS A 152 -5.54 -3.38 -19.31
N PRO A 153 -4.88 -4.46 -19.79
CA PRO A 153 -4.23 -5.40 -18.86
C PRO A 153 -3.09 -4.69 -18.13
N LEU A 154 -2.79 -5.10 -16.88
CA LEU A 154 -1.80 -4.43 -16.01
C LEU A 154 -0.45 -4.19 -16.72
N ASN A 155 0.03 -5.14 -17.53
CA ASN A 155 1.27 -5.01 -18.27
C ASN A 155 1.23 -3.98 -19.46
N LYS A 156 0.14 -3.26 -19.62
CA LYS A 156 -0.02 -2.15 -20.58
C LYS A 156 -0.40 -0.85 -19.88
N VAL A 157 -0.48 -0.87 -18.57
CA VAL A 157 -0.77 0.30 -17.75
C VAL A 157 0.53 1.03 -17.44
N SER A 158 0.47 2.35 -17.53
CA SER A 158 1.52 3.27 -17.09
C SER A 158 1.04 4.14 -15.95
N PHE A 159 1.87 4.34 -14.92
CA PHE A 159 1.55 5.25 -13.84
C PHE A 159 2.77 6.00 -13.32
N ALA A 160 2.53 7.25 -12.90
CA ALA A 160 3.54 8.10 -12.30
C ALA A 160 3.28 8.22 -10.80
N TYR A 161 4.27 7.85 -9.99
CA TYR A 161 4.30 8.16 -8.56
C TYR A 161 5.04 9.49 -8.35
N MET A 162 4.36 10.46 -7.77
CA MET A 162 4.87 11.83 -7.58
C MET A 162 5.11 12.10 -6.10
N GLY A 163 6.31 12.57 -5.76
CA GLY A 163 6.67 12.91 -4.38
C GLY A 163 7.88 12.14 -3.87
N ASP A 164 7.92 11.79 -2.57
CA ASP A 164 9.05 11.03 -1.99
C ASP A 164 8.92 9.54 -2.28
N ALA A 165 9.68 9.04 -3.23
CA ALA A 165 9.66 7.64 -3.65
C ALA A 165 10.57 6.72 -2.82
N ARG A 166 11.23 7.21 -1.77
CA ARG A 166 12.09 6.41 -0.86
C ARG A 166 11.29 5.66 0.19
N ASN A 167 10.03 6.02 0.39
CA ASN A 167 9.17 5.45 1.42
C ASN A 167 8.57 4.09 1.01
N ASN A 168 7.81 3.49 1.94
CA ASN A 168 7.18 2.19 1.71
C ASN A 168 6.26 2.16 0.48
N MET A 169 5.57 3.27 0.14
CA MET A 169 4.70 3.32 -1.04
C MET A 169 5.52 3.34 -2.32
N GLY A 170 6.53 4.21 -2.43
CA GLY A 170 7.42 4.26 -3.59
C GLY A 170 8.11 2.91 -3.83
N ASN A 171 8.67 2.30 -2.78
CA ASN A 171 9.31 1.00 -2.85
C ASN A 171 8.34 -0.10 -3.28
N SER A 172 7.15 -0.16 -2.66
CA SER A 172 6.19 -1.23 -2.92
C SER A 172 5.55 -1.11 -4.30
N LEU A 173 5.25 0.12 -4.75
CA LEU A 173 4.73 0.38 -6.10
C LEU A 173 5.77 0.01 -7.17
N LEU A 174 7.04 0.37 -6.98
CA LEU A 174 8.12 -0.04 -7.87
C LEU A 174 8.20 -1.58 -7.98
N VAL A 175 8.25 -2.28 -6.84
CA VAL A 175 8.30 -3.75 -6.81
C VAL A 175 7.08 -4.37 -7.47
N GLY A 176 5.89 -3.91 -7.10
CA GLY A 176 4.64 -4.42 -7.66
C GLY A 176 4.55 -4.22 -9.17
N ALA A 177 4.89 -3.02 -9.65
CA ALA A 177 4.87 -2.67 -11.06
C ALA A 177 5.79 -3.58 -11.89
N VAL A 178 7.03 -3.79 -11.43
CA VAL A 178 7.96 -4.66 -12.18
C VAL A 178 7.53 -6.12 -12.15
N LYS A 179 6.90 -6.60 -11.07
CA LYS A 179 6.31 -7.95 -11.02
C LYS A 179 5.16 -8.10 -12.03
N MET A 180 4.36 -7.05 -12.23
CA MET A 180 3.19 -7.12 -13.12
C MET A 180 3.47 -6.64 -14.55
N GLY A 181 4.72 -6.29 -14.89
CA GLY A 181 5.11 -5.88 -16.23
C GLY A 181 4.65 -4.46 -16.62
N MET A 182 4.38 -3.58 -15.66
CA MET A 182 3.83 -2.25 -15.85
C MET A 182 4.92 -1.22 -16.22
N ASP A 183 4.51 -0.04 -16.70
CA ASP A 183 5.37 1.14 -16.82
C ASP A 183 5.28 1.99 -15.56
N PHE A 184 6.32 1.92 -14.71
CA PHE A 184 6.44 2.68 -13.47
C PHE A 184 7.35 3.88 -13.65
N ARG A 185 6.89 5.04 -13.20
CA ARG A 185 7.65 6.28 -13.23
C ARG A 185 7.68 6.94 -11.85
N ALA A 186 8.87 7.05 -11.25
CA ALA A 186 9.08 7.86 -10.06
C ALA A 186 9.44 9.28 -10.47
N VAL A 187 8.51 10.20 -10.25
CA VAL A 187 8.64 11.63 -10.58
C VAL A 187 8.93 12.39 -9.29
N ALA A 188 10.19 12.60 -9.01
CA ALA A 188 10.69 13.07 -7.73
C ALA A 188 12.06 13.74 -7.85
N PRO A 189 12.45 14.62 -6.90
CA PRO A 189 13.83 15.06 -6.81
C PRO A 189 14.76 13.86 -6.68
N LYS A 190 15.95 13.90 -7.28
CA LYS A 190 16.91 12.78 -7.29
C LYS A 190 17.19 12.16 -5.92
N GLN A 191 17.27 13.01 -4.89
CA GLN A 191 17.45 12.57 -3.50
C GLN A 191 16.23 11.87 -2.88
N CYS A 192 15.10 11.87 -3.57
CA CYS A 192 13.86 11.19 -3.20
C CYS A 192 13.56 9.96 -4.07
N TRP A 193 14.50 9.51 -4.89
CA TRP A 193 14.36 8.27 -5.64
C TRP A 193 14.52 7.06 -4.72
N PRO A 194 13.93 5.91 -5.05
CA PRO A 194 14.13 4.67 -4.30
C PRO A 194 15.61 4.31 -4.22
N ASP A 195 15.96 3.52 -3.19
CA ASP A 195 17.33 3.04 -3.01
C ASP A 195 17.86 2.30 -4.25
N GLU A 196 19.13 2.54 -4.59
CA GLU A 196 19.74 2.00 -5.81
C GLU A 196 19.81 0.46 -5.82
N GLU A 197 19.97 -0.18 -4.66
CA GLU A 197 19.98 -1.65 -4.56
C GLU A 197 18.59 -2.21 -4.91
N LEU A 198 17.53 -1.58 -4.39
CA LEU A 198 16.15 -1.95 -4.73
C LEU A 198 15.87 -1.72 -6.23
N VAL A 199 16.27 -0.57 -6.77
CA VAL A 199 16.11 -0.24 -8.20
C VAL A 199 16.85 -1.26 -9.07
N SER A 200 18.07 -1.62 -8.71
CA SER A 200 18.86 -2.62 -9.43
C SER A 200 18.19 -3.99 -9.43
N THR A 201 17.68 -4.42 -8.28
CA THR A 201 16.89 -5.66 -8.14
C THR A 201 15.64 -5.61 -9.04
N CYS A 202 14.91 -4.49 -9.01
CA CYS A 202 13.71 -4.29 -9.83
C CYS A 202 14.03 -4.27 -11.33
N ARG A 203 15.16 -3.73 -11.75
CA ARG A 203 15.59 -3.76 -13.16
C ARG A 203 15.87 -5.17 -13.68
N VAL A 204 16.34 -6.08 -12.81
CA VAL A 204 16.49 -7.49 -13.19
C VAL A 204 15.13 -8.12 -13.43
N ILE A 205 14.18 -7.93 -12.52
CA ILE A 205 12.80 -8.43 -12.66
C ILE A 205 12.13 -7.83 -13.90
N ALA A 206 12.32 -6.53 -14.15
CA ALA A 206 11.73 -5.83 -15.29
C ALA A 206 12.16 -6.44 -16.64
N LYS A 207 13.41 -6.91 -16.77
CA LYS A 207 13.88 -7.61 -17.97
C LYS A 207 13.10 -8.90 -18.24
N GLU A 208 12.67 -9.60 -17.20
CA GLU A 208 11.92 -10.86 -17.32
C GLU A 208 10.44 -10.63 -17.61
N THR A 209 9.86 -9.57 -17.03
CA THR A 209 8.41 -9.28 -17.09
C THR A 209 8.03 -8.35 -18.23
N GLY A 210 9.00 -7.61 -18.79
CA GLY A 210 8.77 -6.58 -19.80
C GLY A 210 8.34 -5.23 -19.20
N ALA A 211 8.48 -5.03 -17.88
CA ALA A 211 8.22 -3.75 -17.22
C ALA A 211 9.23 -2.67 -17.62
N THR A 212 8.82 -1.41 -17.49
CA THR A 212 9.71 -0.26 -17.63
C THR A 212 9.82 0.50 -16.33
N ILE A 213 10.98 1.09 -16.05
CA ILE A 213 11.25 1.91 -14.87
C ILE A 213 11.86 3.23 -15.35
N MET A 214 11.17 4.33 -15.04
CA MET A 214 11.67 5.69 -15.24
C MET A 214 11.88 6.34 -13.88
N LEU A 215 13.03 6.96 -13.66
CA LEU A 215 13.30 7.83 -12.51
C LEU A 215 13.65 9.20 -13.10
N THR A 216 12.83 10.20 -12.84
CA THR A 216 13.03 11.56 -13.39
C THR A 216 12.68 12.63 -12.37
N ASP A 217 13.39 13.76 -12.45
CA ASP A 217 13.07 14.99 -11.74
C ASP A 217 12.28 15.99 -12.64
N ASP A 218 12.06 15.64 -13.91
CA ASP A 218 11.22 16.40 -14.83
C ASP A 218 9.77 15.91 -14.75
N VAL A 219 8.88 16.78 -14.23
CA VAL A 219 7.47 16.48 -14.07
C VAL A 219 6.78 16.25 -15.42
N GLU A 220 7.09 17.09 -16.45
CA GLU A 220 6.44 17.00 -17.74
C GLU A 220 6.78 15.70 -18.46
N GLU A 221 8.06 15.32 -18.45
CA GLU A 221 8.51 14.04 -18.99
C GLU A 221 7.87 12.86 -18.24
N GLY A 222 7.88 12.91 -16.92
CA GLY A 222 7.44 11.80 -16.07
C GLY A 222 5.96 11.49 -16.18
N VAL A 223 5.11 12.51 -16.28
CA VAL A 223 3.65 12.31 -16.30
C VAL A 223 3.06 12.14 -17.71
N LYS A 224 3.85 12.37 -18.75
CA LYS A 224 3.34 12.36 -20.13
C LYS A 224 2.75 11.00 -20.53
N GLY A 225 1.46 11.01 -20.88
CA GLY A 225 0.73 9.85 -21.38
C GLY A 225 0.42 8.77 -20.37
N VAL A 226 0.63 9.00 -19.05
CA VAL A 226 0.30 8.00 -18.02
C VAL A 226 -1.21 7.78 -17.89
N ASP A 227 -1.57 6.59 -17.47
CA ASP A 227 -2.95 6.21 -17.18
C ASP A 227 -3.39 6.62 -15.78
N PHE A 228 -2.42 6.62 -14.83
CA PHE A 228 -2.69 6.96 -13.43
C PHE A 228 -1.61 7.90 -12.88
N LEU A 229 -2.05 8.86 -12.07
CA LEU A 229 -1.21 9.68 -11.21
C LEU A 229 -1.39 9.18 -9.77
N TYR A 230 -0.30 8.89 -9.11
CA TYR A 230 -0.27 8.42 -7.71
C TYR A 230 0.59 9.35 -6.85
N THR A 231 0.14 9.67 -5.66
CA THR A 231 0.98 10.36 -4.66
C THR A 231 0.70 9.85 -3.24
N ASP A 232 1.53 10.22 -2.32
CA ASP A 232 1.40 9.95 -0.88
C ASP A 232 1.85 11.18 -0.10
N VAL A 233 1.54 11.24 1.19
CA VAL A 233 1.93 12.35 2.06
C VAL A 233 3.42 12.63 1.99
N TRP A 234 3.79 13.90 1.96
CA TRP A 234 5.20 14.31 1.92
C TRP A 234 5.93 14.11 3.23
N VAL A 235 5.19 14.12 4.34
CA VAL A 235 5.71 13.92 5.68
C VAL A 235 4.85 12.89 6.40
N SER A 236 5.48 11.83 6.88
CA SER A 236 4.79 10.79 7.63
C SER A 236 4.38 11.28 9.02
N MET A 237 3.25 10.76 9.53
CA MET A 237 2.81 11.06 10.90
C MET A 237 3.90 10.66 11.91
N GLY A 238 4.25 11.62 12.77
CA GLY A 238 5.26 11.43 13.84
C GLY A 238 6.66 11.90 13.48
N GLU A 239 6.90 12.42 12.26
CA GLU A 239 8.16 13.09 11.94
C GLU A 239 8.25 14.47 12.62
N PRO A 240 9.47 14.91 13.01
CA PRO A 240 9.68 16.20 13.68
C PRO A 240 9.23 17.39 12.83
N ALA A 241 8.81 18.48 13.49
CA ALA A 241 8.31 19.67 12.80
C ALA A 241 9.36 20.34 11.87
N GLU A 242 10.63 20.17 12.18
CA GLU A 242 11.76 20.71 11.39
C GLU A 242 11.87 20.08 10.01
N VAL A 243 11.43 18.83 9.87
CA VAL A 243 11.43 18.09 8.60
C VAL A 243 10.43 18.69 7.62
N TRP A 244 9.33 19.29 8.11
CA TRP A 244 8.25 19.82 7.28
C TRP A 244 8.71 20.95 6.35
N ASP A 245 9.48 21.90 6.86
CA ASP A 245 9.95 23.07 6.09
C ASP A 245 10.78 22.63 4.88
N GLU A 246 11.71 21.69 5.12
CA GLU A 246 12.56 21.14 4.06
C GLU A 246 11.77 20.32 3.04
N ARG A 247 10.88 19.43 3.53
CA ARG A 247 10.06 18.55 2.67
C ARG A 247 9.10 19.34 1.80
N ILE A 248 8.40 20.32 2.36
CA ILE A 248 7.47 21.16 1.59
C ILE A 248 8.23 21.92 0.51
N LYS A 249 9.36 22.55 0.85
CA LYS A 249 10.17 23.27 -0.13
C LYS A 249 10.66 22.36 -1.26
N LEU A 250 11.08 21.14 -0.92
CA LEU A 250 11.62 20.17 -1.86
C LEU A 250 10.53 19.58 -2.78
N LEU A 251 9.39 19.23 -2.21
CA LEU A 251 8.35 18.45 -2.91
C LEU A 251 7.24 19.29 -3.53
N ARG A 252 7.13 20.57 -3.19
CA ARG A 252 6.13 21.48 -3.77
C ARG A 252 6.06 21.46 -5.30
N PRO A 253 7.18 21.39 -6.07
CA PRO A 253 7.12 21.25 -7.54
C PRO A 253 6.46 19.96 -8.03
N TYR A 254 6.32 18.96 -7.15
CA TYR A 254 5.75 17.63 -7.45
C TYR A 254 4.34 17.45 -6.90
N GLN A 255 3.67 18.52 -6.48
CA GLN A 255 2.26 18.49 -6.09
C GLN A 255 1.39 18.07 -7.28
N VAL A 256 0.49 17.10 -7.04
CA VAL A 256 -0.51 16.73 -8.05
C VAL A 256 -1.62 17.77 -8.04
N ASN A 257 -1.70 18.55 -9.11
CA ASN A 257 -2.66 19.60 -9.35
C ASN A 257 -3.17 19.55 -10.79
N MET A 258 -4.14 20.39 -11.15
CA MET A 258 -4.73 20.38 -12.49
C MET A 258 -3.74 20.71 -13.61
N ASP A 259 -2.62 21.41 -13.33
CA ASP A 259 -1.57 21.64 -14.33
C ASP A 259 -0.83 20.33 -14.63
N VAL A 260 -0.52 19.55 -13.61
CA VAL A 260 0.09 18.21 -13.75
C VAL A 260 -0.86 17.29 -14.51
N VAL A 261 -2.15 17.30 -14.16
CA VAL A 261 -3.17 16.52 -14.89
C VAL A 261 -3.17 16.88 -16.38
N ARG A 262 -3.17 18.16 -16.71
CA ARG A 262 -3.11 18.62 -18.12
C ARG A 262 -1.83 18.17 -18.84
N LYS A 263 -0.69 18.16 -18.14
CA LYS A 263 0.61 17.71 -18.70
C LYS A 263 0.62 16.24 -19.05
N THR A 264 -0.25 15.41 -18.49
CA THR A 264 -0.37 14.01 -18.90
C THR A 264 -0.81 13.89 -20.37
N GLY A 265 -1.60 14.84 -20.87
CA GLY A 265 -2.22 14.77 -22.19
C GLY A 265 -3.23 13.63 -22.33
N ASN A 266 -3.56 12.93 -21.23
CA ASN A 266 -4.50 11.83 -21.20
C ASN A 266 -5.83 12.30 -20.61
N PRO A 267 -6.92 12.41 -21.37
CA PRO A 267 -8.22 12.87 -20.86
C PRO A 267 -8.88 11.87 -19.89
N ASN A 268 -8.41 10.62 -19.87
CA ASN A 268 -8.94 9.55 -19.02
C ASN A 268 -8.03 9.24 -17.83
N VAL A 269 -7.02 10.07 -17.55
CA VAL A 269 -6.11 9.85 -16.43
C VAL A 269 -6.90 9.77 -15.10
N LYS A 270 -6.53 8.85 -14.23
CA LYS A 270 -7.11 8.69 -12.90
C LYS A 270 -6.10 9.11 -11.83
N PHE A 271 -6.63 9.57 -10.70
CA PHE A 271 -5.85 9.95 -9.52
C PHE A 271 -6.02 8.91 -8.41
N MET A 272 -4.90 8.51 -7.80
CA MET A 272 -4.82 7.53 -6.72
C MET A 272 -4.01 8.07 -5.53
N HIS A 273 -4.37 7.62 -4.33
CA HIS A 273 -3.70 7.96 -3.07
C HIS A 273 -4.07 6.96 -1.98
N CYS A 274 -3.11 6.41 -1.26
CA CYS A 274 -3.35 5.41 -0.21
C CYS A 274 -4.09 5.96 1.04
N LEU A 275 -4.28 7.27 1.14
CA LEU A 275 -4.87 7.99 2.28
C LEU A 275 -4.13 7.77 3.62
N PRO A 276 -4.12 8.77 4.52
CA PRO A 276 -4.82 10.06 4.43
C PRO A 276 -4.13 11.02 3.46
N ALA A 277 -4.85 12.00 2.91
CA ALA A 277 -4.33 13.03 2.03
C ALA A 277 -4.48 14.42 2.66
N PHE A 278 -3.50 15.31 2.41
CA PHE A 278 -3.57 16.71 2.81
C PHE A 278 -3.97 17.58 1.61
N HIS A 279 -5.26 17.53 1.24
CA HIS A 279 -5.81 18.21 0.07
C HIS A 279 -6.57 19.49 0.40
N ASN A 280 -6.90 19.72 1.69
CA ASN A 280 -7.64 20.89 2.15
C ASN A 280 -7.33 21.24 3.62
N ARG A 281 -8.09 22.21 4.17
CA ARG A 281 -7.93 22.73 5.53
C ARG A 281 -8.90 22.14 6.57
N GLU A 282 -9.65 21.10 6.24
CA GLU A 282 -10.68 20.55 7.13
C GLU A 282 -10.11 19.75 8.31
N THR A 283 -8.82 19.43 8.28
CA THR A 283 -8.12 18.76 9.39
C THR A 283 -7.35 19.78 10.22
N THR A 284 -7.13 19.50 11.53
CA THR A 284 -6.29 20.33 12.39
C THR A 284 -4.93 20.59 11.76
N LEU A 285 -4.29 19.54 11.23
CA LEU A 285 -2.98 19.66 10.61
C LEU A 285 -3.04 20.45 9.29
N GLY A 286 -4.07 20.28 8.47
CA GLY A 286 -4.27 21.06 7.25
C GLY A 286 -4.39 22.56 7.54
N GLU A 287 -5.11 22.94 8.59
CA GLU A 287 -5.23 24.34 9.03
C GLU A 287 -3.88 24.88 9.56
N GLU A 288 -3.13 24.10 10.35
CA GLU A 288 -1.78 24.48 10.81
C GLU A 288 -0.81 24.71 9.65
N ILE A 289 -0.86 23.85 8.63
CA ILE A 289 -0.07 23.99 7.40
C ILE A 289 -0.43 25.28 6.66
N PHE A 290 -1.73 25.57 6.52
CA PHE A 290 -2.17 26.80 5.89
C PHE A 290 -1.69 28.04 6.65
N GLN A 291 -1.82 28.06 7.97
CA GLN A 291 -1.36 29.19 8.80
C GLN A 291 0.15 29.41 8.69
N LYS A 292 0.94 28.33 8.59
CA LYS A 292 2.41 28.42 8.56
C LYS A 292 2.96 28.66 7.15
N TYR A 293 2.37 28.02 6.12
CA TYR A 293 2.95 27.98 4.77
C TYR A 293 2.07 28.65 3.70
N GLY A 294 0.83 29.00 4.01
CA GLY A 294 -0.12 29.55 3.05
C GLY A 294 -0.55 28.55 1.97
N LEU A 295 -0.55 27.26 2.28
CA LEU A 295 -0.92 26.18 1.35
C LEU A 295 -2.24 25.55 1.77
N ASP A 296 -3.22 25.54 0.87
CA ASP A 296 -4.51 24.89 1.11
C ASP A 296 -4.46 23.37 0.99
N GLY A 297 -3.46 22.82 0.31
CA GLY A 297 -3.16 21.39 0.18
C GLY A 297 -1.66 21.17 0.00
N LEU A 298 -1.18 19.96 0.26
CA LEU A 298 0.24 19.59 0.13
C LEU A 298 0.47 18.76 -1.14
N GLU A 299 0.43 17.44 -1.02
CA GLU A 299 0.78 16.50 -2.10
C GLU A 299 -0.25 16.51 -3.24
N VAL A 300 -1.48 16.93 -2.96
CA VAL A 300 -2.56 17.04 -3.96
C VAL A 300 -3.43 18.25 -3.65
N THR A 301 -4.00 18.85 -4.68
CA THR A 301 -4.98 19.94 -4.55
C THR A 301 -6.40 19.41 -4.46
N GLU A 302 -7.29 20.18 -3.81
CA GLU A 302 -8.70 19.83 -3.59
C GLU A 302 -9.45 19.55 -4.91
N ASP A 303 -9.21 20.37 -5.93
CA ASP A 303 -9.85 20.23 -7.24
C ASP A 303 -9.46 18.95 -7.99
N VAL A 304 -8.32 18.36 -7.71
CA VAL A 304 -7.94 17.03 -8.19
C VAL A 304 -8.55 15.95 -7.31
N PHE A 305 -8.43 16.10 -5.99
CA PHE A 305 -8.88 15.09 -5.02
C PHE A 305 -10.40 14.85 -5.08
N GLU A 306 -11.21 15.89 -5.20
CA GLU A 306 -12.66 15.81 -5.28
C GLU A 306 -13.21 15.66 -6.71
N SER A 307 -12.33 15.53 -7.70
CA SER A 307 -12.75 15.39 -9.10
C SER A 307 -13.25 13.98 -9.43
N PRO A 308 -14.01 13.82 -10.53
CA PRO A 308 -14.41 12.49 -11.03
C PRO A 308 -13.24 11.60 -11.50
N MET A 309 -12.03 12.14 -11.62
CA MET A 309 -10.83 11.34 -11.92
C MET A 309 -10.27 10.66 -10.68
N SER A 310 -10.60 11.12 -9.49
CA SER A 310 -10.15 10.55 -8.23
C SER A 310 -10.87 9.23 -7.93
N ILE A 311 -10.10 8.18 -7.67
CA ILE A 311 -10.59 6.83 -7.35
C ILE A 311 -10.07 6.35 -6.00
N VAL A 312 -9.69 7.29 -5.13
CA VAL A 312 -9.03 7.01 -3.84
C VAL A 312 -9.93 6.24 -2.86
N PHE A 313 -11.25 6.41 -2.94
CA PHE A 313 -12.16 5.69 -2.05
C PHE A 313 -12.44 4.26 -2.53
N ASP A 314 -12.46 4.01 -3.84
CA ASP A 314 -12.50 2.66 -4.41
C ASP A 314 -11.20 1.90 -4.06
N GLU A 315 -10.06 2.60 -4.13
CA GLU A 315 -8.76 2.09 -3.69
C GLU A 315 -8.77 1.72 -2.20
N ALA A 316 -9.31 2.58 -1.34
CA ALA A 316 -9.43 2.32 0.09
C ALA A 316 -10.37 1.13 0.38
N GLU A 317 -11.48 1.00 -0.33
CA GLU A 317 -12.39 -0.15 -0.22
C GLU A 317 -11.70 -1.45 -0.63
N ASN A 318 -10.96 -1.45 -1.73
CA ASN A 318 -10.26 -2.62 -2.25
C ASN A 318 -9.22 -3.20 -1.29
N ARG A 319 -8.76 -2.43 -0.30
CA ARG A 319 -7.97 -2.93 0.83
C ARG A 319 -8.66 -4.08 1.57
N LEU A 320 -9.97 -3.95 1.80
CA LEU A 320 -10.77 -5.00 2.44
C LEU A 320 -10.72 -6.31 1.62
N HIS A 321 -10.92 -6.22 0.31
CA HIS A 321 -11.07 -7.38 -0.56
C HIS A 321 -9.73 -8.09 -0.81
N THR A 322 -8.66 -7.32 -0.99
CA THR A 322 -7.32 -7.89 -1.22
C THR A 322 -6.72 -8.48 0.05
N ILE A 323 -6.90 -7.85 1.21
CA ILE A 323 -6.52 -8.40 2.52
C ILE A 323 -7.29 -9.70 2.80
N LYS A 324 -8.59 -9.73 2.50
CA LYS A 324 -9.41 -10.95 2.60
C LYS A 324 -8.83 -12.08 1.74
N ALA A 325 -8.45 -11.78 0.50
CA ALA A 325 -7.83 -12.76 -0.39
C ALA A 325 -6.51 -13.30 0.15
N VAL A 326 -5.64 -12.43 0.70
CA VAL A 326 -4.38 -12.85 1.34
C VAL A 326 -4.64 -13.79 2.51
N MET A 327 -5.55 -13.43 3.42
CA MET A 327 -5.89 -14.27 4.57
C MET A 327 -6.49 -15.62 4.13
N VAL A 328 -7.42 -15.61 3.18
CA VAL A 328 -8.04 -16.84 2.66
C VAL A 328 -7.01 -17.73 1.96
N ALA A 329 -6.14 -17.18 1.13
CA ALA A 329 -5.12 -17.93 0.41
C ALA A 329 -4.07 -18.57 1.32
N THR A 330 -3.74 -17.91 2.45
CA THR A 330 -2.65 -18.35 3.34
C THR A 330 -3.15 -19.15 4.55
N LEU A 331 -4.40 -18.93 5.00
CA LEU A 331 -4.94 -19.53 6.21
C LEU A 331 -6.23 -20.36 5.95
N GLY A 332 -6.91 -20.13 4.83
CA GLY A 332 -8.20 -20.79 4.50
C GLY A 332 -8.11 -22.29 4.38
N GLN A 333 -9.27 -22.93 4.56
CA GLN A 333 -9.48 -24.38 4.39
C GLN A 333 -9.81 -24.72 2.96
#